data_cbef64c1687aaa8769ac2d6a1c6db2eb
#
_entry.id   cbef64c1687aaa8769ac2d6a1c6db2eb
#
_cell.length_a   1.000
_cell.length_b   1.000
_cell.length_c   1.000
_cell.angle_alpha   90.00
_cell.angle_beta   90.00
_cell.angle_gamma   90.00
#
_symmetry.space_group_name_H-M   'P 1'
#
loop_
_entity.id
_entity.type
_entity.pdbx_description
1 polymer ?
#
loop_
_entity_poly.entity_id
_entity_poly.type
_entity_poly.pdbx_seq_one_letter_code
_entity_poly.pdbx_strand_id
1 'polypeptide(L)'
;LRNFEKKQPFVETDSIRAANLLADKVAATYNTTTLILGESGTGKELIAKRIHDNSHRSRNDFVAINCSALSDELLESRLFGYVKGAFTGADKTTDGHFQDADGGTIFLDEIGDISPKMQQTLLRVLQEKEVSKVGSSERDPINVHVICATRKNLWEMAQNETFRLDLYYRINVATIELTPVWEYSIKEREKLINYFLELISKETHPESGFDLGQEKKYLSPKAMKCLLGYKWPGNIREIENLVKRFYAFVDQRTIEFEDLPKRIREPEGTIASLLLEDIIMAHEKKVLKMVRNNKAEAARILGIDPRTIKYTNS
;
A
#
# COMPACT_ATOMS: atom_id res chain seq x y z
N LEU A 1 -16.25 9.58 -17.64
CA LEU A 1 -15.39 9.45 -18.82
C LEU A 1 -14.36 10.59 -18.82
N ARG A 2 -13.23 10.43 -18.15
CA ARG A 2 -12.10 11.33 -18.26
C ARG A 2 -10.85 10.53 -18.59
N ASN A 3 -10.25 10.91 -19.70
CA ASN A 3 -8.95 10.53 -20.17
C ASN A 3 -7.91 10.54 -19.02
N PHE A 4 -7.59 9.39 -18.48
CA PHE A 4 -6.32 9.19 -17.83
C PHE A 4 -5.30 8.99 -18.96
N GLU A 5 -4.92 10.12 -19.56
CA GLU A 5 -3.89 10.15 -20.58
C GLU A 5 -2.55 9.74 -19.98
N LYS A 6 -2.02 8.70 -20.59
CA LYS A 6 -0.61 8.43 -20.88
C LYS A 6 0.43 8.83 -19.83
N LYS A 7 1.01 7.79 -19.23
CA LYS A 7 2.40 7.77 -18.78
C LYS A 7 2.77 8.84 -17.76
N GLN A 8 2.39 8.63 -16.52
CA GLN A 8 3.27 9.12 -15.46
C GLN A 8 4.60 8.36 -15.61
N PRO A 9 5.70 9.05 -15.86
CA PRO A 9 7.00 8.41 -15.89
C PRO A 9 7.28 7.88 -14.48
N PHE A 10 7.15 6.58 -14.30
CA PHE A 10 7.53 5.93 -13.05
C PHE A 10 9.03 6.09 -12.85
N VAL A 11 9.45 6.45 -11.64
CA VAL A 11 10.88 6.43 -11.29
C VAL A 11 11.37 4.99 -11.45
N GLU A 12 12.23 4.75 -12.40
CA GLU A 12 12.91 3.47 -12.55
C GLU A 12 14.02 3.36 -11.50
N THR A 13 13.68 2.90 -10.30
CA THR A 13 14.65 2.29 -9.39
C THR A 13 14.84 0.83 -9.78
N ASP A 14 15.92 0.21 -9.35
CA ASP A 14 16.18 -1.21 -9.68
C ASP A 14 15.09 -2.12 -9.11
N SER A 15 14.58 -1.80 -7.90
CA SER A 15 13.48 -2.52 -7.25
C SER A 15 12.18 -2.40 -8.05
N ILE A 16 11.83 -1.20 -8.51
CA ILE A 16 10.63 -0.96 -9.32
C ILE A 16 10.78 -1.61 -10.71
N ARG A 17 11.98 -1.53 -11.30
CA ARG A 17 12.27 -2.17 -12.60
C ARG A 17 12.08 -3.68 -12.54
N ALA A 18 12.56 -4.34 -11.47
CA ALA A 18 12.38 -5.77 -11.29
C ALA A 18 10.88 -6.16 -11.25
N ALA A 19 10.06 -5.43 -10.49
CA ALA A 19 8.62 -5.66 -10.43
C ALA A 19 7.94 -5.40 -11.78
N ASN A 20 8.33 -4.34 -12.50
CA ASN A 20 7.81 -4.03 -13.82
C ASN A 20 8.13 -5.11 -14.87
N LEU A 21 9.33 -5.68 -14.84
CA LEU A 21 9.71 -6.79 -15.73
C LEU A 21 8.87 -8.05 -15.48
N LEU A 22 8.55 -8.35 -14.22
CA LEU A 22 7.66 -9.46 -13.90
C LEU A 22 6.23 -9.16 -14.34
N ALA A 23 5.75 -7.94 -14.13
CA ALA A 23 4.43 -7.49 -14.60
C ALA A 23 4.29 -7.62 -16.13
N ASP A 24 5.30 -7.21 -16.89
CA ASP A 24 5.30 -7.31 -18.35
C ASP A 24 5.32 -8.77 -18.83
N LYS A 25 6.05 -9.66 -18.14
CA LYS A 25 6.01 -11.10 -18.42
C LYS A 25 4.62 -11.69 -18.19
N VAL A 26 3.98 -11.33 -17.08
CA VAL A 26 2.59 -11.76 -16.78
C VAL A 26 1.61 -11.22 -17.82
N ALA A 27 1.73 -9.94 -18.19
CA ALA A 27 0.87 -9.32 -19.19
C ALA A 27 0.91 -10.03 -20.55
N ALA A 28 2.06 -10.61 -20.91
CA ALA A 28 2.22 -11.39 -22.16
C ALA A 28 1.56 -12.78 -22.08
N THR A 29 1.15 -13.25 -20.89
CA THR A 29 0.48 -14.54 -20.75
C THR A 29 -1.04 -14.40 -20.95
N TYR A 30 -1.69 -15.51 -21.35
CA TYR A 30 -3.13 -15.50 -21.47
C TYR A 30 -3.80 -15.88 -20.14
N ASN A 31 -4.39 -14.91 -19.44
CA ASN A 31 -5.27 -15.17 -18.28
C ASN A 31 -4.60 -15.84 -17.05
N THR A 32 -3.31 -15.57 -16.80
CA THR A 32 -2.63 -16.11 -15.63
C THR A 32 -3.03 -15.33 -14.37
N THR A 33 -3.76 -15.95 -13.45
CA THR A 33 -4.10 -15.35 -12.16
C THR A 33 -2.83 -14.92 -11.44
N THR A 34 -2.81 -13.67 -10.96
CA THR A 34 -1.60 -13.06 -10.40
C THR A 34 -1.84 -12.57 -8.98
N LEU A 35 -0.92 -12.90 -8.09
CA LEU A 35 -0.90 -12.41 -6.72
C LEU A 35 0.22 -11.37 -6.55
N ILE A 36 -0.13 -10.16 -6.15
CA ILE A 36 0.81 -9.08 -5.86
C ILE A 36 0.94 -8.94 -4.34
N LEU A 37 2.13 -9.21 -3.83
CA LEU A 37 2.45 -9.11 -2.41
C LEU A 37 3.23 -7.81 -2.14
N GLY A 38 2.94 -7.16 -1.04
CA GLY A 38 3.70 -5.98 -0.62
C GLY A 38 2.99 -5.17 0.45
N GLU A 39 3.76 -4.43 1.22
CA GLU A 39 3.24 -3.53 2.26
C GLU A 39 2.29 -2.47 1.69
N SER A 40 1.54 -1.81 2.58
CA SER A 40 0.68 -0.69 2.16
C SER A 40 1.51 0.44 1.56
N GLY A 41 1.04 0.98 0.42
CA GLY A 41 1.71 2.10 -0.24
C GLY A 41 2.92 1.76 -1.10
N THR A 42 3.20 0.47 -1.38
CA THR A 42 4.30 0.04 -2.27
C THR A 42 3.96 0.13 -3.76
N GLY A 43 2.70 0.40 -4.12
CA GLY A 43 2.28 0.54 -5.52
C GLY A 43 1.65 -0.70 -6.15
N LYS A 44 1.04 -1.61 -5.37
CA LYS A 44 0.38 -2.83 -5.85
C LYS A 44 -0.63 -2.56 -6.99
N GLU A 45 -1.47 -1.53 -6.83
CA GLU A 45 -2.46 -1.13 -7.85
C GLU A 45 -1.80 -0.68 -9.17
N LEU A 46 -0.66 0.02 -9.09
CA LEU A 46 0.09 0.46 -10.28
C LEU A 46 0.66 -0.73 -11.06
N ILE A 47 1.13 -1.76 -10.36
CA ILE A 47 1.58 -3.01 -10.98
C ILE A 47 0.41 -3.76 -11.61
N ALA A 48 -0.73 -3.85 -10.94
CA ALA A 48 -1.94 -4.45 -11.50
C ALA A 48 -2.40 -3.72 -12.77
N LYS A 49 -2.41 -2.38 -12.73
CA LYS A 49 -2.74 -1.55 -13.89
C LYS A 49 -1.75 -1.75 -15.04
N ARG A 50 -0.43 -1.83 -14.75
CA ARG A 50 0.59 -2.13 -15.75
C ARG A 50 0.37 -3.49 -16.42
N ILE A 51 0.03 -4.53 -15.64
CA ILE A 51 -0.30 -5.85 -16.20
C ILE A 51 -1.45 -5.74 -17.18
N HIS A 52 -2.52 -5.04 -16.81
CA HIS A 52 -3.69 -4.83 -17.66
C HIS A 52 -3.31 -4.05 -18.93
N ASP A 53 -2.67 -2.89 -18.79
CA ASP A 53 -2.35 -1.97 -19.89
C ASP A 53 -1.41 -2.59 -20.94
N ASN A 54 -0.56 -3.54 -20.54
CA ASN A 54 0.37 -4.25 -21.42
C ASN A 54 -0.17 -5.61 -21.89
N SER A 55 -1.38 -6.01 -21.47
CA SER A 55 -2.01 -7.28 -21.87
C SER A 55 -2.83 -7.13 -23.16
N HIS A 56 -3.24 -8.27 -23.70
CA HIS A 56 -4.20 -8.32 -24.83
C HIS A 56 -5.59 -7.78 -24.47
N ARG A 57 -5.87 -7.56 -23.16
CA ARG A 57 -7.12 -6.99 -22.63
C ARG A 57 -7.05 -5.48 -22.37
N SER A 58 -5.97 -4.81 -22.75
CA SER A 58 -5.71 -3.38 -22.46
C SER A 58 -6.77 -2.40 -23.01
N ARG A 59 -7.63 -2.85 -23.93
CA ARG A 59 -8.72 -2.05 -24.48
C ARG A 59 -10.07 -2.28 -23.79
N ASN A 60 -10.13 -3.26 -22.91
CA ASN A 60 -11.32 -3.66 -22.15
C ASN A 60 -11.27 -3.04 -20.75
N ASP A 61 -12.31 -3.28 -19.95
CA ASP A 61 -12.42 -2.66 -18.63
C ASP A 61 -11.41 -3.22 -17.62
N PHE A 62 -10.88 -2.31 -16.81
CA PHE A 62 -10.11 -2.61 -15.59
C PHE A 62 -10.96 -2.21 -14.38
N VAL A 63 -11.52 -3.22 -13.71
CA VAL A 63 -12.38 -3.02 -12.54
C VAL A 63 -11.59 -3.30 -11.28
N ALA A 64 -11.42 -2.30 -10.43
CA ALA A 64 -10.69 -2.40 -9.17
C ALA A 64 -11.64 -2.32 -7.97
N ILE A 65 -11.46 -3.21 -7.00
CA ILE A 65 -12.21 -3.19 -5.74
C ILE A 65 -11.27 -3.47 -4.57
N ASN A 66 -11.44 -2.69 -3.50
CA ASN A 66 -10.77 -2.96 -2.23
C ASN A 66 -11.68 -3.81 -1.34
N CYS A 67 -11.25 -5.04 -1.06
CA CYS A 67 -12.04 -6.01 -0.30
C CYS A 67 -12.16 -5.68 1.20
N SER A 68 -11.25 -4.86 1.75
CA SER A 68 -11.28 -4.48 3.17
C SER A 68 -12.17 -3.27 3.47
N ALA A 69 -12.62 -2.56 2.44
CA ALA A 69 -13.37 -1.30 2.60
C ALA A 69 -14.87 -1.47 2.85
N LEU A 70 -15.40 -2.69 2.73
CA LEU A 70 -16.84 -2.99 2.74
C LEU A 70 -17.17 -4.10 3.75
N SER A 71 -18.41 -4.12 4.27
CA SER A 71 -18.92 -5.30 4.96
C SER A 71 -19.07 -6.48 4.00
N ASP A 72 -19.11 -7.70 4.51
CA ASP A 72 -19.23 -8.92 3.70
C ASP A 72 -20.43 -8.89 2.74
N GLU A 73 -21.60 -8.47 3.21
CA GLU A 73 -22.82 -8.41 2.40
C GLU A 73 -22.70 -7.38 1.27
N LEU A 74 -22.08 -6.23 1.56
CA LEU A 74 -21.82 -5.20 0.55
C LEU A 74 -20.77 -5.66 -0.45
N LEU A 75 -19.72 -6.32 0.01
CA LEU A 75 -18.68 -6.88 -0.84
C LEU A 75 -19.25 -7.97 -1.77
N GLU A 76 -20.06 -8.89 -1.22
CA GLU A 76 -20.73 -9.96 -1.99
C GLU A 76 -21.61 -9.36 -3.08
N SER A 77 -22.48 -8.40 -2.73
CA SER A 77 -23.38 -7.75 -3.69
C SER A 77 -22.64 -6.93 -4.75
N ARG A 78 -21.51 -6.29 -4.40
CA ARG A 78 -20.67 -5.54 -5.34
C ARG A 78 -19.90 -6.44 -6.29
N LEU A 79 -19.35 -7.54 -5.79
CA LEU A 79 -18.58 -8.47 -6.62
C LEU A 79 -19.45 -9.28 -7.57
N PHE A 80 -20.59 -9.79 -7.09
CA PHE A 80 -21.40 -10.77 -7.84
C PHE A 80 -22.72 -10.23 -8.35
N GLY A 81 -23.11 -9.01 -7.94
CA GLY A 81 -24.41 -8.44 -8.26
C GLY A 81 -25.55 -9.05 -7.43
N TYR A 82 -26.76 -8.59 -7.65
CA TYR A 82 -27.95 -9.09 -6.95
C TYR A 82 -29.21 -8.96 -7.81
N VAL A 83 -30.19 -9.80 -7.54
CA VAL A 83 -31.51 -9.69 -8.15
C VAL A 83 -32.45 -8.85 -7.30
N LYS A 84 -33.48 -8.27 -7.92
CA LYS A 84 -34.53 -7.54 -7.20
C LYS A 84 -35.09 -8.39 -6.07
N GLY A 85 -35.18 -7.86 -4.86
CA GLY A 85 -35.71 -8.54 -3.68
C GLY A 85 -34.72 -9.44 -2.94
N ALA A 86 -33.45 -9.49 -3.33
CA ALA A 86 -32.42 -10.31 -2.67
C ALA A 86 -32.19 -9.93 -1.21
N PHE A 87 -32.34 -8.65 -0.87
CA PHE A 87 -32.24 -8.11 0.49
C PHE A 87 -33.07 -6.81 0.61
N THR A 88 -33.23 -6.29 1.83
CA THR A 88 -33.95 -5.03 2.07
C THR A 88 -33.25 -3.86 1.36
N GLY A 89 -33.97 -3.22 0.40
CA GLY A 89 -33.40 -2.14 -0.44
C GLY A 89 -32.91 -2.60 -1.82
N ALA A 90 -33.06 -3.88 -2.16
CA ALA A 90 -32.77 -4.40 -3.52
C ALA A 90 -33.95 -4.11 -4.47
N ASP A 91 -34.12 -2.83 -4.85
CA ASP A 91 -35.28 -2.39 -5.67
C ASP A 91 -35.20 -2.80 -7.15
N LYS A 92 -33.99 -3.08 -7.62
CA LYS A 92 -33.68 -3.50 -9.00
C LYS A 92 -32.61 -4.58 -9.03
N THR A 93 -32.58 -5.33 -10.13
CA THR A 93 -31.46 -6.25 -10.43
C THR A 93 -30.25 -5.43 -10.87
N THR A 94 -29.06 -5.76 -10.36
CA THR A 94 -27.82 -5.04 -10.63
C THR A 94 -26.70 -6.04 -10.90
N ASP A 95 -25.90 -5.79 -11.92
CA ASP A 95 -24.71 -6.56 -12.22
C ASP A 95 -23.60 -6.28 -11.20
N GLY A 96 -22.71 -7.24 -11.01
CA GLY A 96 -21.55 -7.12 -10.14
C GLY A 96 -20.27 -6.85 -10.94
N HIS A 97 -19.22 -6.53 -10.21
CA HIS A 97 -17.92 -6.20 -10.81
C HIS A 97 -17.31 -7.34 -11.63
N PHE A 98 -17.66 -8.59 -11.38
CA PHE A 98 -17.24 -9.68 -12.25
C PHE A 98 -17.90 -9.64 -13.62
N GLN A 99 -19.18 -9.24 -13.71
CA GLN A 99 -19.86 -9.02 -14.99
C GLN A 99 -19.33 -7.74 -15.66
N ASP A 100 -19.13 -6.67 -14.90
CA ASP A 100 -18.54 -5.42 -15.42
C ASP A 100 -17.14 -5.63 -16.01
N ALA A 101 -16.37 -6.57 -15.45
CA ALA A 101 -15.02 -6.91 -15.89
C ALA A 101 -14.99 -7.99 -17.00
N ASP A 102 -16.13 -8.45 -17.50
CA ASP A 102 -16.14 -9.52 -18.50
C ASP A 102 -15.39 -9.13 -19.78
N GLY A 103 -14.53 -10.00 -20.26
CA GLY A 103 -13.57 -9.71 -21.33
C GLY A 103 -12.34 -8.89 -20.89
N GLY A 104 -12.38 -8.27 -19.71
CA GLY A 104 -11.37 -7.37 -19.15
C GLY A 104 -10.57 -7.98 -18.00
N THR A 105 -10.28 -7.13 -17.00
CA THR A 105 -9.46 -7.48 -15.83
C THR A 105 -10.17 -7.02 -14.54
N ILE A 106 -10.25 -7.88 -13.55
CA ILE A 106 -10.63 -7.50 -12.18
C ILE A 106 -9.42 -7.49 -11.26
N PHE A 107 -9.28 -6.42 -10.50
CA PHE A 107 -8.24 -6.26 -9.47
C PHE A 107 -8.87 -6.28 -8.08
N LEU A 108 -8.53 -7.30 -7.30
CA LEU A 108 -9.01 -7.53 -5.94
C LEU A 108 -7.92 -7.13 -4.95
N ASP A 109 -7.97 -5.89 -4.43
CA ASP A 109 -7.01 -5.39 -3.44
C ASP A 109 -7.39 -5.86 -2.04
N GLU A 110 -6.39 -6.11 -1.21
CA GLU A 110 -6.47 -6.62 0.17
C GLU A 110 -7.29 -7.94 0.26
N ILE A 111 -7.02 -8.88 -0.65
CA ILE A 111 -7.72 -10.19 -0.73
C ILE A 111 -7.58 -11.01 0.56
N GLY A 112 -6.55 -10.77 1.37
CA GLY A 112 -6.36 -11.43 2.66
C GLY A 112 -7.31 -10.96 3.77
N ASP A 113 -8.21 -10.00 3.49
CA ASP A 113 -9.17 -9.46 4.46
C ASP A 113 -10.59 -10.04 4.30
N ILE A 114 -10.83 -10.85 3.25
CA ILE A 114 -12.16 -11.44 3.01
C ILE A 114 -12.49 -12.57 4.00
N SER A 115 -13.77 -12.67 4.36
CA SER A 115 -14.27 -13.70 5.27
C SER A 115 -14.20 -15.12 4.68
N PRO A 116 -14.26 -16.18 5.52
CA PRO A 116 -14.28 -17.56 5.05
C PRO A 116 -15.43 -17.85 4.07
N LYS A 117 -16.60 -17.20 4.24
CA LYS A 117 -17.73 -17.31 3.30
C LYS A 117 -17.35 -16.77 1.93
N MET A 118 -16.77 -15.55 1.91
CA MET A 118 -16.33 -14.90 0.68
C MET A 118 -15.20 -15.67 -0.02
N GLN A 119 -14.28 -16.25 0.73
CA GLN A 119 -13.23 -17.13 0.18
C GLN A 119 -13.85 -18.32 -0.57
N GLN A 120 -14.88 -18.95 -0.01
CA GLN A 120 -15.56 -20.08 -0.65
C GLN A 120 -16.30 -19.65 -1.94
N THR A 121 -17.00 -18.52 -1.92
CA THR A 121 -17.72 -18.00 -3.09
C THR A 121 -16.74 -17.63 -4.19
N LEU A 122 -15.66 -16.90 -3.86
CA LEU A 122 -14.63 -16.52 -4.82
C LEU A 122 -13.95 -17.74 -5.44
N LEU A 123 -13.64 -18.77 -4.64
CA LEU A 123 -13.05 -20.01 -5.15
C LEU A 123 -13.92 -20.66 -6.24
N ARG A 124 -15.24 -20.72 -6.01
CA ARG A 124 -16.19 -21.27 -7.02
C ARG A 124 -16.15 -20.45 -8.32
N VAL A 125 -16.21 -19.13 -8.22
CA VAL A 125 -16.15 -18.24 -9.39
C VAL A 125 -14.84 -18.44 -10.17
N LEU A 126 -13.71 -18.55 -9.48
CA LEU A 126 -12.41 -18.78 -10.12
C LEU A 126 -12.29 -20.17 -10.76
N GLN A 127 -12.95 -21.19 -10.21
CA GLN A 127 -12.92 -22.57 -10.73
C GLN A 127 -13.87 -22.78 -11.89
N GLU A 128 -15.13 -22.36 -11.72
CA GLU A 128 -16.23 -22.62 -12.65
C GLU A 128 -16.24 -21.58 -13.79
N LYS A 129 -15.63 -20.42 -13.59
CA LYS A 129 -15.68 -19.24 -14.48
C LYS A 129 -17.12 -18.79 -14.75
N GLU A 130 -17.94 -18.91 -13.73
CA GLU A 130 -19.34 -18.50 -13.72
C GLU A 130 -19.60 -17.70 -12.46
N VAL A 131 -20.53 -16.75 -12.55
CA VAL A 131 -20.98 -15.96 -11.43
C VAL A 131 -22.49 -16.07 -11.27
N SER A 132 -22.96 -16.13 -10.02
CA SER A 132 -24.40 -16.07 -9.70
C SER A 132 -24.68 -14.82 -8.88
N LYS A 133 -25.70 -14.07 -9.27
CA LYS A 133 -26.16 -12.90 -8.51
C LYS A 133 -26.74 -13.33 -7.16
N VAL A 134 -26.53 -12.52 -6.12
CA VAL A 134 -27.15 -12.76 -4.81
C VAL A 134 -28.67 -12.86 -4.97
N GLY A 135 -29.25 -13.94 -4.45
CA GLY A 135 -30.69 -14.25 -4.57
C GLY A 135 -31.09 -14.94 -5.87
N SER A 136 -30.16 -15.32 -6.76
CA SER A 136 -30.39 -16.07 -7.97
C SER A 136 -29.66 -17.40 -7.97
N SER A 137 -30.24 -18.39 -8.65
CA SER A 137 -29.59 -19.66 -9.01
C SER A 137 -29.04 -19.69 -10.44
N GLU A 138 -29.32 -18.66 -11.23
CA GLU A 138 -28.76 -18.51 -12.58
C GLU A 138 -27.27 -18.27 -12.52
N ARG A 139 -26.53 -18.84 -13.49
CA ARG A 139 -25.08 -18.76 -13.60
C ARG A 139 -24.70 -18.12 -14.91
N ASP A 140 -24.03 -16.99 -14.83
CA ASP A 140 -23.56 -16.25 -15.98
C ASP A 140 -22.07 -16.61 -16.21
N PRO A 141 -21.68 -17.14 -17.40
CA PRO A 141 -20.27 -17.40 -17.69
C PRO A 141 -19.49 -16.08 -17.80
N ILE A 142 -18.28 -16.07 -17.29
CA ILE A 142 -17.39 -14.91 -17.34
C ILE A 142 -15.99 -15.28 -17.84
N ASN A 143 -15.36 -14.36 -18.54
CA ASN A 143 -13.98 -14.48 -19.01
C ASN A 143 -13.13 -13.30 -18.51
N VAL A 144 -12.74 -13.34 -17.26
CA VAL A 144 -12.05 -12.23 -16.58
C VAL A 144 -10.62 -12.62 -16.21
N HIS A 145 -9.66 -11.71 -16.46
CA HIS A 145 -8.32 -11.83 -15.93
C HIS A 145 -8.30 -11.35 -14.47
N VAL A 146 -7.94 -12.21 -13.55
CA VAL A 146 -7.98 -11.92 -12.11
C VAL A 146 -6.59 -11.58 -11.58
N ILE A 147 -6.45 -10.41 -10.98
CA ILE A 147 -5.27 -9.96 -10.27
C ILE A 147 -5.66 -9.70 -8.82
N CYS A 148 -4.97 -10.34 -7.89
CA CYS A 148 -5.17 -10.17 -6.45
C CYS A 148 -3.99 -9.44 -5.83
N ALA A 149 -4.23 -8.65 -4.78
CA ALA A 149 -3.17 -8.03 -4.02
C ALA A 149 -3.44 -8.12 -2.51
N THR A 150 -2.37 -8.19 -1.72
CA THR A 150 -2.46 -8.13 -0.26
C THR A 150 -1.10 -7.80 0.37
N ARG A 151 -1.13 -7.28 1.59
CA ARG A 151 0.03 -7.15 2.47
C ARG A 151 0.22 -8.35 3.42
N LYS A 152 -0.78 -9.24 3.50
CA LYS A 152 -0.77 -10.38 4.43
C LYS A 152 -0.03 -11.57 3.83
N ASN A 153 0.62 -12.34 4.69
CA ASN A 153 1.20 -13.62 4.31
C ASN A 153 0.10 -14.69 4.20
N LEU A 154 -0.46 -14.84 2.99
CA LEU A 154 -1.55 -15.79 2.75
C LEU A 154 -1.14 -17.24 2.99
N TRP A 155 0.15 -17.58 2.79
CA TRP A 155 0.64 -18.92 3.09
C TRP A 155 0.56 -19.24 4.60
N GLU A 156 1.03 -18.33 5.42
CA GLU A 156 0.92 -18.46 6.88
C GLU A 156 -0.54 -18.49 7.33
N MET A 157 -1.40 -17.64 6.75
CA MET A 157 -2.83 -17.66 7.01
C MET A 157 -3.47 -19.01 6.63
N ALA A 158 -3.02 -19.64 5.54
CA ALA A 158 -3.52 -20.94 5.13
C ALA A 158 -3.06 -22.06 6.06
N GLN A 159 -1.82 -22.00 6.59
CA GLN A 159 -1.36 -22.92 7.62
C GLN A 159 -2.13 -22.77 8.94
N ASN A 160 -2.59 -21.56 9.28
CA ASN A 160 -3.38 -21.27 10.46
C ASN A 160 -4.90 -21.36 10.21
N GLU A 161 -5.33 -21.97 9.10
CA GLU A 161 -6.73 -22.18 8.71
C GLU A 161 -7.59 -20.90 8.63
N THR A 162 -6.98 -19.71 8.61
CA THR A 162 -7.66 -18.41 8.46
C THR A 162 -7.85 -17.99 6.99
N PHE A 163 -7.14 -18.67 6.08
CA PHE A 163 -7.32 -18.57 4.64
C PHE A 163 -7.36 -19.97 4.03
N ARG A 164 -8.23 -20.21 3.06
CA ARG A 164 -8.37 -21.54 2.44
C ARG A 164 -7.15 -21.85 1.56
N LEU A 165 -6.58 -23.01 1.76
CA LEU A 165 -5.41 -23.48 1.01
C LEU A 165 -5.71 -23.68 -0.50
N ASP A 166 -6.92 -24.14 -0.83
CA ASP A 166 -7.38 -24.32 -2.21
C ASP A 166 -7.52 -22.98 -2.96
N LEU A 167 -8.04 -21.95 -2.29
CA LEU A 167 -8.07 -20.60 -2.84
C LEU A 167 -6.67 -20.02 -3.01
N TYR A 168 -5.79 -20.21 -2.02
CA TYR A 168 -4.40 -19.78 -2.12
C TYR A 168 -3.72 -20.31 -3.39
N TYR A 169 -3.79 -21.61 -3.65
CA TYR A 169 -3.20 -22.18 -4.86
C TYR A 169 -3.88 -21.70 -6.16
N ARG A 170 -5.15 -21.32 -6.09
CA ARG A 170 -5.87 -20.81 -7.26
C ARG A 170 -5.48 -19.38 -7.63
N ILE A 171 -5.14 -18.53 -6.64
CA ILE A 171 -4.75 -17.14 -6.87
C ILE A 171 -3.23 -16.96 -6.98
N ASN A 172 -2.45 -17.88 -6.43
CA ASN A 172 -0.98 -17.82 -6.40
C ASN A 172 -0.35 -18.61 -7.56
N VAL A 173 -0.74 -18.30 -8.81
CA VAL A 173 -0.16 -18.92 -10.01
C VAL A 173 1.07 -18.15 -10.47
N ALA A 174 1.00 -16.82 -10.51
CA ALA A 174 2.14 -15.94 -10.69
C ALA A 174 2.23 -14.98 -9.51
N THR A 175 3.40 -14.86 -8.90
CA THR A 175 3.61 -13.96 -7.75
C THR A 175 4.55 -12.83 -8.11
N ILE A 176 4.16 -11.61 -7.73
CA ILE A 176 5.00 -10.41 -7.81
C ILE A 176 5.12 -9.82 -6.41
N GLU A 177 6.32 -9.84 -5.85
CA GLU A 177 6.60 -9.24 -4.55
C GLU A 177 7.18 -7.84 -4.72
N LEU A 178 6.57 -6.86 -4.05
CA LEU A 178 7.02 -5.47 -4.08
C LEU A 178 7.89 -5.19 -2.88
N THR A 179 9.12 -4.80 -3.14
CA THR A 179 10.08 -4.40 -2.12
C THR A 179 9.60 -3.14 -1.40
N PRO A 180 9.55 -3.12 -0.07
CA PRO A 180 9.23 -1.92 0.69
C PRO A 180 10.38 -0.89 0.62
N VAL A 181 10.04 0.40 0.75
CA VAL A 181 11.02 1.50 0.58
C VAL A 181 12.18 1.42 1.56
N TRP A 182 11.98 0.85 2.75
CA TRP A 182 13.06 0.73 3.73
C TRP A 182 14.15 -0.27 3.32
N GLU A 183 13.89 -1.17 2.37
CA GLU A 183 14.88 -2.06 1.75
C GLU A 183 15.59 -1.43 0.54
N TYR A 184 15.09 -0.31 0.01
CA TYR A 184 15.72 0.38 -1.10
C TYR A 184 17.10 0.90 -0.69
N SER A 185 18.05 0.89 -1.61
CA SER A 185 19.33 1.56 -1.44
C SER A 185 19.15 3.06 -1.20
N ILE A 186 20.13 3.69 -0.57
CA ILE A 186 20.13 5.16 -0.33
C ILE A 186 19.93 5.92 -1.65
N LYS A 187 20.59 5.48 -2.73
CA LYS A 187 20.46 6.11 -4.07
C LYS A 187 19.05 5.99 -4.64
N GLU A 188 18.38 4.85 -4.47
CA GLU A 188 17.02 4.67 -4.92
C GLU A 188 16.03 5.53 -4.14
N ARG A 189 16.18 5.62 -2.80
CA ARG A 189 15.36 6.51 -1.97
C ARG A 189 15.53 7.97 -2.36
N GLU A 190 16.77 8.42 -2.56
CA GLU A 190 17.06 9.77 -3.03
C GLU A 190 16.42 10.05 -4.40
N LYS A 191 16.55 9.13 -5.34
CA LYS A 191 15.96 9.22 -6.67
C LYS A 191 14.43 9.32 -6.58
N LEU A 192 13.80 8.51 -5.71
CA LEU A 192 12.37 8.50 -5.50
C LEU A 192 11.84 9.82 -4.89
N ILE A 193 12.52 10.35 -3.89
CA ILE A 193 12.17 11.63 -3.26
C ILE A 193 12.28 12.78 -4.27
N ASN A 194 13.39 12.85 -5.01
CA ASN A 194 13.61 13.89 -6.02
C ASN A 194 12.60 13.81 -7.17
N TYR A 195 12.20 12.60 -7.56
CA TYR A 195 11.14 12.41 -8.54
C TYR A 195 9.81 13.03 -8.09
N PHE A 196 9.36 12.77 -6.86
CA PHE A 196 8.11 13.36 -6.38
C PHE A 196 8.21 14.88 -6.23
N LEU A 197 9.36 15.42 -5.83
CA LEU A 197 9.60 16.86 -5.83
C LEU A 197 9.45 17.47 -7.24
N GLU A 198 9.93 16.76 -8.27
CA GLU A 198 9.78 17.21 -9.65
C GLU A 198 8.38 16.98 -10.20
N LEU A 199 7.77 15.83 -9.93
CA LEU A 199 6.42 15.50 -10.41
C LEU A 199 5.39 16.51 -9.91
N ILE A 200 5.37 16.75 -8.59
CA ILE A 200 4.38 17.62 -7.96
C ILE A 200 4.59 19.09 -8.37
N SER A 201 5.83 19.52 -8.64
CA SER A 201 6.08 20.85 -9.18
C SER A 201 5.44 21.09 -10.55
N LYS A 202 5.18 20.02 -11.32
CA LYS A 202 4.58 20.06 -12.65
C LYS A 202 3.06 19.85 -12.65
N GLU A 203 2.50 19.44 -11.51
CA GLU A 203 1.03 19.31 -11.35
C GLU A 203 0.40 20.70 -11.31
N THR A 204 0.07 21.25 -12.49
CA THR A 204 -0.81 22.41 -12.59
C THR A 204 -2.24 21.94 -12.34
N HIS A 205 -2.95 22.58 -11.42
CA HIS A 205 -4.40 22.41 -11.24
C HIS A 205 -5.14 23.32 -12.25
N PRO A 206 -5.58 22.81 -13.41
CA PRO A 206 -6.21 23.65 -14.45
C PRO A 206 -7.58 24.21 -14.03
N GLU A 207 -8.19 23.66 -12.97
CA GLU A 207 -9.54 24.05 -12.54
C GLU A 207 -9.56 25.23 -11.53
N SER A 208 -8.44 25.62 -10.93
CA SER A 208 -8.41 26.68 -9.91
C SER A 208 -8.13 28.08 -10.44
N GLY A 209 -7.81 28.25 -11.72
CA GLY A 209 -7.44 29.54 -12.28
C GLY A 209 -6.19 30.20 -11.67
N PHE A 210 -5.59 29.54 -10.68
CA PHE A 210 -4.31 29.91 -10.09
C PHE A 210 -3.24 29.08 -10.77
N ASP A 211 -2.40 29.73 -11.53
CA ASP A 211 -1.13 29.18 -12.01
C ASP A 211 -0.20 29.03 -10.79
N LEU A 212 -0.38 27.95 -10.06
CA LEU A 212 0.56 27.50 -9.05
C LEU A 212 1.70 26.74 -9.75
N GLY A 213 2.28 27.32 -10.77
CA GLY A 213 3.62 26.99 -11.26
C GLY A 213 4.60 27.20 -10.12
N GLN A 214 4.44 26.39 -9.05
CA GLN A 214 5.34 26.47 -7.92
C GLN A 214 6.71 26.03 -8.39
N GLU A 215 7.68 26.94 -8.24
CA GLU A 215 9.07 26.61 -8.52
C GLU A 215 9.46 25.32 -7.80
N LYS A 216 10.19 24.47 -8.49
CA LYS A 216 10.71 23.21 -7.92
C LYS A 216 11.37 23.49 -6.57
N LYS A 217 10.92 22.78 -5.53
CA LYS A 217 11.50 22.85 -4.19
C LYS A 217 12.71 21.91 -4.09
N TYR A 218 13.61 22.26 -3.19
CA TYR A 218 14.84 21.51 -2.92
C TYR A 218 14.91 21.19 -1.43
N LEU A 219 15.51 20.06 -1.10
CA LEU A 219 15.80 19.67 0.28
C LEU A 219 17.19 20.18 0.69
N SER A 220 17.31 20.78 1.86
CA SER A 220 18.62 21.04 2.44
C SER A 220 19.37 19.71 2.70
N PRO A 221 20.71 19.70 2.73
CA PRO A 221 21.48 18.47 2.98
C PRO A 221 21.09 17.76 4.27
N LYS A 222 20.75 18.53 5.33
CA LYS A 222 20.30 18.02 6.62
C LYS A 222 18.93 17.37 6.53
N ALA A 223 17.98 17.98 5.80
CA ALA A 223 16.66 17.42 5.56
C ALA A 223 16.75 16.14 4.73
N MET A 224 17.50 16.14 3.63
CA MET A 224 17.70 14.96 2.79
C MET A 224 18.29 13.80 3.59
N LYS A 225 19.35 14.03 4.36
CA LYS A 225 19.98 13.00 5.21
C LYS A 225 18.97 12.37 6.17
N CYS A 226 18.09 13.18 6.77
CA CYS A 226 17.06 12.70 7.68
C CYS A 226 16.05 11.80 6.94
N LEU A 227 15.56 12.23 5.77
CA LEU A 227 14.61 11.47 4.95
C LEU A 227 15.20 10.15 4.45
N LEU A 228 16.50 10.13 4.09
CA LEU A 228 17.19 8.91 3.66
C LEU A 228 17.36 7.89 4.79
N GLY A 229 17.44 8.34 6.03
CA GLY A 229 17.52 7.48 7.23
C GLY A 229 16.17 7.00 7.75
N TYR A 230 15.06 7.57 7.29
CA TYR A 230 13.72 7.22 7.76
C TYR A 230 13.23 5.90 7.15
N LYS A 231 12.44 5.12 7.91
CA LYS A 231 11.97 3.78 7.51
C LYS A 231 10.80 3.76 6.51
N TRP A 232 10.10 4.85 6.35
CA TRP A 232 8.96 4.97 5.44
C TRP A 232 7.87 3.90 5.63
N PRO A 233 7.22 3.81 6.79
CA PRO A 233 6.21 2.77 7.05
C PRO A 233 5.01 2.84 6.10
N GLY A 234 4.74 4.00 5.48
CA GLY A 234 3.73 4.18 4.45
C GLY A 234 4.29 4.11 3.02
N ASN A 235 5.56 3.67 2.87
CA ASN A 235 6.23 3.44 1.59
C ASN A 235 6.14 4.64 0.61
N ILE A 236 5.90 4.37 -0.67
CA ILE A 236 5.84 5.38 -1.74
C ILE A 236 4.71 6.39 -1.48
N ARG A 237 3.56 5.92 -0.97
CA ARG A 237 2.42 6.81 -0.65
C ARG A 237 2.77 7.82 0.43
N GLU A 238 3.58 7.45 1.41
CA GLU A 238 4.03 8.38 2.45
C GLU A 238 4.99 9.44 1.90
N ILE A 239 5.91 9.05 1.01
CA ILE A 239 6.83 9.99 0.33
C ILE A 239 6.02 11.00 -0.49
N GLU A 240 5.10 10.51 -1.31
CA GLU A 240 4.22 11.36 -2.14
C GLU A 240 3.45 12.38 -1.27
N ASN A 241 2.80 11.89 -0.21
CA ASN A 241 2.04 12.74 0.70
C ASN A 241 2.93 13.75 1.44
N LEU A 242 4.14 13.36 1.83
CA LEU A 242 5.09 14.27 2.45
C LEU A 242 5.50 15.39 1.49
N VAL A 243 5.79 15.05 0.23
CA VAL A 243 6.16 16.05 -0.77
C VAL A 243 4.98 16.98 -1.06
N LYS A 244 3.75 16.47 -1.21
CA LYS A 244 2.54 17.30 -1.33
C LYS A 244 2.41 18.26 -0.15
N ARG A 245 2.69 17.81 1.07
CA ARG A 245 2.70 18.66 2.25
C ARG A 245 3.73 19.78 2.16
N PHE A 246 4.94 19.54 1.63
CA PHE A 246 5.94 20.59 1.44
C PHE A 246 5.45 21.68 0.49
N TYR A 247 4.79 21.31 -0.59
CA TYR A 247 4.19 22.27 -1.53
C TYR A 247 3.02 23.04 -0.93
N ALA A 248 2.30 22.46 0.01
CA ALA A 248 1.14 23.09 0.65
C ALA A 248 1.51 24.04 1.81
N PHE A 249 2.62 23.80 2.54
CA PHE A 249 2.87 24.46 3.81
C PHE A 249 4.26 25.13 3.94
N VAL A 250 5.17 24.92 3.01
CA VAL A 250 6.50 25.53 3.04
C VAL A 250 6.55 26.59 1.94
N ASP A 251 6.62 27.86 2.31
CA ASP A 251 6.66 28.95 1.34
C ASP A 251 8.02 29.05 0.63
N GLN A 252 9.10 28.75 1.35
CA GLN A 252 10.46 28.82 0.85
C GLN A 252 10.73 27.76 -0.22
N ARG A 253 11.64 28.07 -1.13
CA ARG A 253 12.13 27.14 -2.17
C ARG A 253 12.93 25.97 -1.60
N THR A 254 13.66 26.23 -0.49
CA THR A 254 14.45 25.22 0.22
C THR A 254 13.68 24.71 1.42
N ILE A 255 13.48 23.40 1.48
CA ILE A 255 12.86 22.68 2.60
C ILE A 255 13.96 22.39 3.61
N GLU A 256 13.86 22.98 4.79
CA GLU A 256 14.83 22.80 5.87
C GLU A 256 14.46 21.60 6.76
N PHE A 257 15.40 21.17 7.59
CA PHE A 257 15.19 20.08 8.55
C PHE A 257 14.00 20.36 9.47
N GLU A 258 13.81 21.61 9.86
CA GLU A 258 12.75 22.10 10.74
C GLU A 258 11.35 21.98 10.11
N ASP A 259 11.24 21.97 8.79
CA ASP A 259 9.99 21.80 8.04
C ASP A 259 9.51 20.34 8.00
N LEU A 260 10.40 19.40 8.31
CA LEU A 260 10.04 17.99 8.37
C LEU A 260 9.09 17.70 9.54
N PRO A 261 8.10 16.81 9.38
CA PRO A 261 7.25 16.37 10.48
C PRO A 261 8.05 15.81 11.66
N LYS A 262 7.60 16.07 12.88
CA LYS A 262 8.29 15.62 14.12
C LYS A 262 8.56 14.10 14.10
N ARG A 263 7.63 13.28 13.63
CA ARG A 263 7.80 11.82 13.52
C ARG A 263 8.98 11.40 12.64
N ILE A 264 9.38 12.24 11.68
CA ILE A 264 10.51 11.98 10.77
C ILE A 264 11.80 12.52 11.37
N ARG A 265 11.75 13.70 12.02
CA ARG A 265 12.91 14.31 12.70
C ARG A 265 13.35 13.52 13.93
N GLU A 266 12.37 12.95 14.64
CA GLU A 266 12.55 12.24 15.90
C GLU A 266 11.78 10.90 15.81
N PRO A 267 12.24 9.94 14.99
CA PRO A 267 11.54 8.67 14.86
C PRO A 267 11.55 7.93 16.21
N GLU A 268 10.39 7.49 16.66
CA GLU A 268 10.26 6.71 17.90
C GLU A 268 11.16 5.48 17.83
N GLY A 269 12.06 5.35 18.81
CA GLY A 269 13.01 4.23 18.89
C GLY A 269 14.32 4.44 18.11
N THR A 270 14.54 5.59 17.48
CA THR A 270 15.87 5.88 16.92
C THR A 270 16.79 6.29 18.06
N ILE A 271 17.84 5.51 18.26
CA ILE A 271 18.94 5.88 19.12
C ILE A 271 19.62 7.04 18.40
N ALA A 272 19.50 8.24 18.95
CA ALA A 272 20.05 9.49 18.38
C ALA A 272 21.58 9.47 18.27
N SER A 273 22.23 8.49 18.86
CA SER A 273 23.68 8.28 18.84
C SER A 273 23.98 6.79 18.93
N LEU A 274 25.06 6.36 18.25
CA LEU A 274 25.65 5.02 18.39
C LEU A 274 26.64 4.97 19.56
N LEU A 275 26.83 6.06 20.28
CA LEU A 275 27.64 6.08 21.49
C LEU A 275 26.91 5.29 22.59
N LEU A 276 27.61 4.37 23.23
CA LEU A 276 27.05 3.52 24.28
C LEU A 276 26.39 4.34 25.41
N GLU A 277 26.98 5.48 25.76
CA GLU A 277 26.42 6.39 26.77
C GLU A 277 25.07 6.96 26.40
N ASP A 278 24.87 7.35 25.14
CA ASP A 278 23.60 7.88 24.64
C ASP A 278 22.52 6.80 24.57
N ILE A 279 22.91 5.57 24.23
CA ILE A 279 22.03 4.39 24.24
C ILE A 279 21.55 4.11 25.67
N ILE A 280 22.46 4.11 26.62
CA ILE A 280 22.16 3.89 28.04
C ILE A 280 21.21 4.98 28.53
N MET A 281 21.52 6.27 28.29
CA MET A 281 20.66 7.39 28.69
C MET A 281 19.26 7.32 28.08
N ALA A 282 19.15 6.99 26.79
CA ALA A 282 17.86 6.86 26.13
C ALA A 282 17.03 5.71 26.73
N HIS A 283 17.67 4.59 27.07
CA HIS A 283 17.02 3.44 27.71
C HIS A 283 16.59 3.75 29.15
N GLU A 284 17.44 4.37 29.95
CA GLU A 284 17.12 4.87 31.30
C GLU A 284 15.93 5.80 31.29
N LYS A 285 15.88 6.75 30.36
CA LYS A 285 14.77 7.69 30.17
C LYS A 285 13.46 6.98 29.85
N LYS A 286 13.52 5.96 28.99
CA LYS A 286 12.35 5.16 28.62
C LYS A 286 11.80 4.39 29.82
N VAL A 287 12.64 3.73 30.58
CA VAL A 287 12.25 2.97 31.77
C VAL A 287 11.73 3.90 32.87
N LEU A 288 12.38 5.03 33.14
CA LEU A 288 11.88 6.03 34.09
C LEU A 288 10.49 6.54 33.76
N LYS A 289 10.23 6.80 32.46
CA LYS A 289 8.89 7.21 32.00
C LYS A 289 7.84 6.12 32.23
N MET A 290 8.19 4.84 32.02
CA MET A 290 7.29 3.69 32.27
C MET A 290 6.90 3.56 33.76
N VAL A 291 7.84 3.82 34.67
CA VAL A 291 7.62 3.74 36.13
C VAL A 291 7.29 5.10 36.76
N ARG A 292 6.80 6.07 35.99
CA ARG A 292 6.38 7.40 36.45
C ARG A 292 7.51 8.12 37.27
N ASN A 293 8.73 8.05 36.80
CA ASN A 293 9.94 8.61 37.41
C ASN A 293 10.34 7.99 38.77
N ASN A 294 9.86 6.82 39.11
CA ASN A 294 10.31 6.09 40.29
C ASN A 294 11.70 5.48 40.06
N LYS A 295 12.76 6.16 40.53
CA LYS A 295 14.16 5.73 40.35
C LYS A 295 14.47 4.35 40.94
N ALA A 296 13.90 4.02 42.09
CA ALA A 296 14.15 2.72 42.74
C ALA A 296 13.59 1.57 41.90
N GLU A 297 12.42 1.74 41.34
CA GLU A 297 11.78 0.75 40.50
C GLU A 297 12.43 0.68 39.11
N ALA A 298 12.80 1.81 38.54
CA ALA A 298 13.59 1.86 37.30
C ALA A 298 14.93 1.12 37.44
N ALA A 299 15.66 1.34 38.52
CA ALA A 299 16.93 0.67 38.79
C ALA A 299 16.73 -0.85 38.93
N ARG A 300 15.66 -1.30 39.55
CA ARG A 300 15.33 -2.74 39.65
C ARG A 300 15.05 -3.36 38.27
N ILE A 301 14.33 -2.65 37.40
CA ILE A 301 14.04 -3.12 36.03
C ILE A 301 15.32 -3.15 35.19
N LEU A 302 16.18 -2.14 35.35
CA LEU A 302 17.44 -2.02 34.60
C LEU A 302 18.55 -2.94 35.15
N GLY A 303 18.39 -3.54 36.34
CA GLY A 303 19.42 -4.37 36.97
C GLY A 303 20.65 -3.58 37.43
N ILE A 304 20.50 -2.28 37.77
CA ILE A 304 21.60 -1.37 38.17
C ILE A 304 21.33 -0.74 39.54
N ASP A 305 22.39 -0.18 40.15
CA ASP A 305 22.19 0.61 41.38
C ASP A 305 21.40 1.90 41.10
N PRO A 306 20.41 2.28 41.94
CA PRO A 306 19.64 3.52 41.74
C PRO A 306 20.50 4.79 41.61
N ARG A 307 21.72 4.82 42.19
CA ARG A 307 22.66 5.93 42.08
C ARG A 307 23.31 6.03 40.70
N THR A 308 23.27 4.95 39.91
CA THR A 308 23.87 4.92 38.57
C THR A 308 22.99 5.61 37.54
N ILE A 309 21.67 5.78 37.82
CA ILE A 309 20.76 6.48 36.93
C ILE A 309 21.11 7.95 36.86
N LYS A 310 21.76 8.34 35.74
CA LYS A 310 22.24 9.70 35.49
C LYS A 310 21.14 10.68 35.10
N TYR A 311 20.01 10.19 34.53
CA TYR A 311 18.93 11.06 34.07
C TYR A 311 18.11 11.58 35.26
N THR A 312 18.12 12.90 35.47
CA THR A 312 17.19 13.63 36.33
C THR A 312 16.44 14.64 35.49
N ASN A 313 15.06 14.58 35.50
CA ASN A 313 14.32 15.71 34.99
C ASN A 313 14.66 16.95 35.80
N SER A 314 15.33 17.94 35.21
CA SER A 314 15.32 19.33 35.67
C SER A 314 14.07 20.01 35.12
#